data_c406c17bb75f2ef091e36743a4856018
#
_entry.id   c406c17bb75f2ef091e36743a4856018
#
_cell.length_a   1.000
_cell.length_b   1.000
_cell.length_c   1.000
_cell.angle_alpha   90.00
_cell.angle_beta   90.00
_cell.angle_gamma   90.00
#
_symmetry.space_group_name_H-M   'P 1'
#
loop_
_entity.id
_entity.type
_entity.pdbx_description
1 polymer ?
#
loop_
_entity_poly.entity_id
_entity_poly.type
_entity_poly.pdbx_seq_one_letter_code
_entity_poly.pdbx_strand_id
1 'polypeptide(L)'
;VYKRQVMELENDGFGPESAAKDFIQLANEASQKPWAVTRPHDDDIGSDKISVAIFYRSDLLKALGPARTLTGPEFKRSRQPLAQIFQPMPDGEKFVVVINHLKSKGSCPDAGENADQKDGQGCWNPIRLASAENMSAWAGEIATSAGTENLLILGDMNAYRNEEPIGAIRDAGFTELMDKNAGQVYSFVFYGQHGTLDYAFASPALLDNVQQAFIWNVNAAFPANMDLPQPWLRFSDHDPVVVDIRVRHSSTSD
;
A
#
# COMPACT_ATOMS: atom_id res chain seq x y z
N VAL A 1 -7.51 -1.36 -15.19
CA VAL A 1 -6.76 -0.18 -14.71
C VAL A 1 -5.48 -0.67 -14.07
N TYR A 2 -4.34 -0.24 -14.61
CA TYR A 2 -3.05 -0.69 -14.12
C TYR A 2 -2.41 0.41 -13.28
N LYS A 3 -2.20 0.11 -12.01
CA LYS A 3 -1.34 0.86 -11.10
C LYS A 3 -0.48 -0.13 -10.33
N ARG A 4 0.70 0.31 -9.91
CA ARG A 4 1.60 -0.43 -9.03
C ARG A 4 1.93 0.41 -7.82
N GLN A 5 2.00 -0.22 -6.67
CA GLN A 5 2.50 0.38 -5.43
C GLN A 5 3.82 -0.29 -5.08
N VAL A 6 4.74 0.52 -4.59
CA VAL A 6 6.03 0.08 -4.09
C VAL A 6 6.18 0.61 -2.67
N MET A 7 6.48 -0.27 -1.72
CA MET A 7 6.61 0.08 -0.31
C MET A 7 8.04 0.38 0.12
N GLU A 8 9.02 0.02 -0.68
CA GLU A 8 10.45 0.18 -0.37
C GLU A 8 11.21 0.81 -1.53
N LEU A 9 10.66 1.88 -2.09
CA LEU A 9 11.38 2.67 -3.09
C LEU A 9 12.48 3.46 -2.38
N GLU A 10 13.68 3.52 -2.95
CA GLU A 10 14.73 4.40 -2.46
C GLU A 10 14.23 5.85 -2.41
N ASN A 11 14.46 6.52 -1.28
CA ASN A 11 13.99 7.89 -1.04
C ASN A 11 15.03 8.90 -1.50
N ASP A 12 15.30 8.93 -2.80
CA ASP A 12 16.22 9.82 -3.49
C ASP A 12 15.51 10.92 -4.31
N GLY A 13 14.19 11.07 -4.07
CA GLY A 13 13.35 12.08 -4.70
C GLY A 13 12.78 11.66 -6.04
N PHE A 14 12.54 12.68 -6.90
CA PHE A 14 11.90 12.50 -8.20
C PHE A 14 12.74 13.08 -9.36
N GLY A 15 14.03 13.26 -9.14
CA GLY A 15 14.97 13.75 -10.12
C GLY A 15 15.22 12.78 -11.29
N PRO A 16 16.03 13.19 -12.28
CA PRO A 16 16.30 12.38 -13.47
C PRO A 16 17.07 11.07 -13.17
N GLU A 17 17.79 11.02 -12.05
CA GLU A 17 18.59 9.86 -11.61
C GLU A 17 17.97 9.15 -10.40
N SER A 18 16.69 9.40 -10.10
CA SER A 18 16.00 8.77 -8.96
C SER A 18 15.46 7.39 -9.28
N ALA A 19 15.36 6.54 -8.26
CA ALA A 19 14.72 5.22 -8.35
C ALA A 19 13.29 5.29 -8.91
N ALA A 20 12.55 6.36 -8.60
CA ALA A 20 11.22 6.62 -9.17
C ALA A 20 11.28 6.81 -10.69
N LYS A 21 12.29 7.52 -11.19
CA LYS A 21 12.47 7.76 -12.63
C LYS A 21 12.89 6.50 -13.36
N ASP A 22 13.81 5.74 -12.79
CA ASP A 22 14.26 4.45 -13.35
C ASP A 22 13.10 3.48 -13.45
N PHE A 23 12.26 3.40 -12.41
CA PHE A 23 11.06 2.54 -12.44
C PHE A 23 10.11 2.94 -13.58
N ILE A 24 9.84 4.24 -13.77
CA ILE A 24 8.98 4.72 -14.86
C ILE A 24 9.57 4.33 -16.22
N GLN A 25 10.87 4.52 -16.41
CA GLN A 25 11.53 4.18 -17.66
C GLN A 25 11.39 2.68 -17.96
N LEU A 26 11.72 1.82 -17.02
CA LEU A 26 11.60 0.37 -17.16
C LEU A 26 10.14 -0.06 -17.40
N ALA A 27 9.19 0.54 -16.70
CA ALA A 27 7.77 0.26 -16.89
C ALA A 27 7.26 0.68 -18.27
N ASN A 28 7.71 1.84 -18.79
CA ASN A 28 7.39 2.30 -20.12
C ASN A 28 7.98 1.38 -21.20
N GLU A 29 9.24 0.98 -21.04
CA GLU A 29 9.93 0.08 -21.99
C GLU A 29 9.27 -1.31 -22.00
N ALA A 30 9.01 -1.89 -20.83
CA ALA A 30 8.44 -3.23 -20.72
C ALA A 30 6.99 -3.32 -21.20
N SER A 31 6.18 -2.30 -20.94
CA SER A 31 4.75 -2.31 -21.28
C SER A 31 4.41 -1.64 -22.59
N GLN A 32 5.33 -0.86 -23.16
CA GLN A 32 5.09 0.05 -24.31
C GLN A 32 3.91 1.00 -24.04
N LYS A 33 3.77 1.45 -22.81
CA LYS A 33 2.67 2.28 -22.32
C LYS A 33 3.20 3.39 -21.40
N PRO A 34 2.52 4.55 -21.33
CA PRO A 34 2.99 5.66 -20.49
C PRO A 34 2.65 5.38 -19.00
N TRP A 35 3.68 5.43 -18.17
CA TRP A 35 3.59 5.38 -16.72
C TRP A 35 3.99 6.71 -16.11
N ALA A 36 3.40 7.02 -14.97
CA ALA A 36 3.74 8.17 -14.15
C ALA A 36 3.78 7.76 -12.67
N VAL A 37 4.42 8.57 -11.84
CA VAL A 37 4.43 8.44 -10.38
C VAL A 37 3.64 9.59 -9.76
N THR A 38 2.95 9.32 -8.66
CA THR A 38 2.28 10.37 -7.88
C THR A 38 3.32 11.14 -7.07
N ARG A 39 3.14 12.46 -6.96
CA ARG A 39 4.09 13.34 -6.26
C ARG A 39 3.34 14.25 -5.28
N PRO A 40 3.79 14.37 -4.03
CA PRO A 40 3.34 15.44 -3.15
C PRO A 40 3.68 16.82 -3.70
N HIS A 41 3.02 17.86 -3.19
CA HIS A 41 3.19 19.23 -3.71
C HIS A 41 4.63 19.76 -3.56
N ASP A 42 5.28 19.40 -2.45
CA ASP A 42 6.64 19.81 -2.07
C ASP A 42 7.68 18.70 -2.26
N ASP A 43 7.28 17.59 -2.89
CA ASP A 43 8.09 16.37 -3.02
C ASP A 43 8.53 15.75 -1.67
N ASP A 44 7.90 16.14 -0.56
CA ASP A 44 8.19 15.60 0.78
C ASP A 44 7.48 14.24 0.97
N ILE A 45 8.27 13.20 1.00
CA ILE A 45 7.87 11.81 1.26
C ILE A 45 8.51 11.26 2.55
N GLY A 46 8.97 12.15 3.41
CA GLY A 46 9.62 11.83 4.68
C GLY A 46 11.13 11.66 4.58
N SER A 47 11.75 11.36 5.70
CA SER A 47 13.22 11.34 5.87
C SER A 47 13.81 9.93 6.02
N ASP A 48 13.03 8.87 5.89
CA ASP A 48 13.55 7.49 5.89
C ASP A 48 14.32 7.22 4.58
N LYS A 49 15.20 6.24 4.58
CA LYS A 49 15.97 5.83 3.38
C LYS A 49 15.10 5.26 2.27
N ILE A 50 13.93 4.77 2.63
CA ILE A 50 12.92 4.23 1.71
C ILE A 50 11.60 4.95 1.90
N SER A 51 10.82 4.99 0.84
CA SER A 51 9.50 5.62 0.80
C SER A 51 8.47 4.71 0.15
N VAL A 52 7.22 5.10 0.24
CA VAL A 52 6.13 4.49 -0.51
C VAL A 52 5.85 5.29 -1.78
N ALA A 53 5.52 4.60 -2.88
CA ALA A 53 5.22 5.25 -4.15
C ALA A 53 4.05 4.60 -4.89
N ILE A 54 3.26 5.40 -5.61
CA ILE A 54 2.20 4.93 -6.51
C ILE A 54 2.59 5.26 -7.94
N PHE A 55 2.86 4.23 -8.73
CA PHE A 55 3.04 4.31 -10.17
C PHE A 55 1.73 3.96 -10.88
N TYR A 56 1.37 4.70 -11.92
CA TYR A 56 0.09 4.51 -12.60
C TYR A 56 0.21 4.73 -14.11
N ARG A 57 -0.70 4.09 -14.85
CA ARG A 57 -0.88 4.29 -16.29
C ARG A 57 -1.58 5.63 -16.54
N SER A 58 -0.80 6.60 -17.00
CA SER A 58 -1.29 7.96 -17.21
C SER A 58 -2.23 8.11 -18.42
N ASP A 59 -2.31 7.10 -19.28
CA ASP A 59 -3.30 7.00 -20.35
C ASP A 59 -4.64 6.39 -19.92
N LEU A 60 -4.73 5.82 -18.72
CA LEU A 60 -5.92 5.21 -18.17
C LEU A 60 -6.46 5.91 -16.93
N LEU A 61 -5.58 6.52 -16.16
CA LEU A 61 -5.90 7.21 -14.92
C LEU A 61 -5.42 8.65 -14.95
N LYS A 62 -6.26 9.55 -14.50
CA LYS A 62 -5.90 10.93 -14.20
C LYS A 62 -5.71 11.09 -12.69
N ALA A 63 -4.51 11.50 -12.26
CA ALA A 63 -4.28 11.94 -10.90
C ALA A 63 -4.91 13.34 -10.71
N LEU A 64 -5.74 13.50 -9.70
CA LEU A 64 -6.46 14.74 -9.40
C LEU A 64 -5.73 15.50 -8.28
N GLY A 65 -4.98 16.51 -8.68
CA GLY A 65 -4.11 17.28 -7.77
C GLY A 65 -2.85 16.51 -7.35
N PRO A 66 -1.99 17.12 -6.53
CA PRO A 66 -0.82 16.46 -5.97
C PRO A 66 -1.23 15.36 -4.99
N ALA A 67 -0.36 14.37 -4.82
CA ALA A 67 -0.50 13.41 -3.75
C ALA A 67 -0.41 14.11 -2.37
N ARG A 68 -0.94 13.47 -1.34
CA ARG A 68 -0.91 13.97 0.03
C ARG A 68 -0.16 12.97 0.90
N THR A 69 0.63 13.46 1.84
CA THR A 69 1.31 12.66 2.85
C THR A 69 0.69 12.90 4.23
N LEU A 70 0.66 11.88 5.07
CA LEU A 70 0.27 12.00 6.47
C LEU A 70 1.52 12.09 7.34
N THR A 71 1.60 13.15 8.14
CA THR A 71 2.69 13.37 9.09
C THR A 71 2.19 13.26 10.52
N GLY A 72 3.03 12.78 11.42
CA GLY A 72 2.68 12.66 12.84
C GLY A 72 3.83 12.04 13.64
N PRO A 73 3.76 12.07 14.97
CA PRO A 73 4.78 11.47 15.84
C PRO A 73 4.92 9.96 15.62
N GLU A 74 3.85 9.27 15.25
CA GLU A 74 3.80 7.83 14.97
C GLU A 74 4.55 7.45 13.67
N PHE A 75 4.74 8.42 12.76
CA PHE A 75 5.47 8.20 11.51
C PHE A 75 6.95 8.61 11.56
N LYS A 76 7.43 9.16 12.68
CA LYS A 76 8.84 9.59 12.82
C LYS A 76 9.87 8.46 12.66
N ARG A 77 9.47 7.22 12.89
CA ARG A 77 10.31 6.01 12.75
C ARG A 77 9.74 5.05 11.71
N SER A 78 8.93 5.55 10.82
CA SER A 78 8.23 4.82 9.76
C SER A 78 8.20 5.68 8.50
N ARG A 79 7.60 5.15 7.44
CA ARG A 79 7.34 5.88 6.19
C ARG A 79 6.02 6.61 6.33
N GLN A 80 5.94 7.80 5.76
CA GLN A 80 4.69 8.56 5.72
C GLN A 80 3.71 7.86 4.76
N PRO A 81 2.45 7.61 5.16
CA PRO A 81 1.42 7.18 4.22
C PRO A 81 1.23 8.20 3.11
N LEU A 82 0.97 7.71 1.90
CA LEU A 82 0.75 8.51 0.70
C LEU A 82 -0.65 8.25 0.15
N ALA A 83 -1.41 9.30 -0.14
CA ALA A 83 -2.73 9.23 -0.74
C ALA A 83 -2.78 9.95 -2.07
N GLN A 84 -3.50 9.36 -3.03
CA GLN A 84 -3.79 9.98 -4.32
C GLN A 84 -5.25 9.78 -4.69
N ILE A 85 -5.88 10.85 -5.17
CA ILE A 85 -7.20 10.80 -5.78
C ILE A 85 -7.01 10.52 -7.27
N PHE A 86 -7.68 9.48 -7.77
CA PHE A 86 -7.66 9.12 -9.17
C PHE A 86 -9.04 9.23 -9.79
N GLN A 87 -9.05 9.52 -11.09
CA GLN A 87 -10.21 9.41 -11.95
C GLN A 87 -9.85 8.56 -13.17
N PRO A 88 -10.53 7.43 -13.39
CA PRO A 88 -10.39 6.66 -14.63
C PRO A 88 -10.84 7.48 -15.84
N MET A 89 -10.12 7.35 -16.94
CA MET A 89 -10.45 8.10 -18.16
C MET A 89 -11.38 7.29 -19.10
N PRO A 90 -12.26 7.98 -19.87
CA PRO A 90 -12.39 9.45 -19.88
C PRO A 90 -13.15 10.03 -18.67
N ASP A 91 -14.20 9.37 -18.12
CA ASP A 91 -15.13 9.97 -17.17
C ASP A 91 -15.57 8.98 -16.08
N GLY A 92 -14.61 8.16 -15.59
CA GLY A 92 -14.88 7.20 -14.53
C GLY A 92 -15.11 7.86 -13.17
N GLU A 93 -15.76 7.14 -12.27
CA GLU A 93 -15.95 7.57 -10.88
C GLU A 93 -14.60 7.73 -10.17
N LYS A 94 -14.48 8.78 -9.38
CA LYS A 94 -13.28 9.03 -8.59
C LYS A 94 -13.12 7.95 -7.53
N PHE A 95 -11.88 7.64 -7.21
CA PHE A 95 -11.52 6.83 -6.06
C PHE A 95 -10.23 7.32 -5.42
N VAL A 96 -10.07 7.03 -4.14
CA VAL A 96 -8.87 7.36 -3.38
C VAL A 96 -8.06 6.09 -3.18
N VAL A 97 -6.75 6.20 -3.32
CA VAL A 97 -5.80 5.16 -2.95
C VAL A 97 -4.88 5.70 -1.87
N VAL A 98 -4.80 4.99 -0.76
CA VAL A 98 -3.85 5.22 0.31
C VAL A 98 -2.88 4.05 0.35
N ILE A 99 -1.60 4.34 0.34
CA ILE A 99 -0.56 3.34 0.53
C ILE A 99 0.26 3.66 1.78
N ASN A 100 0.73 2.62 2.44
CA ASN A 100 1.50 2.75 3.66
C ASN A 100 2.53 1.64 3.80
N HIS A 101 3.50 1.88 4.69
CA HIS A 101 4.45 0.90 5.14
C HIS A 101 4.71 1.20 6.62
N LEU A 102 3.99 0.55 7.52
CA LEU A 102 4.02 0.82 8.94
C LEU A 102 5.34 0.37 9.58
N LYS A 103 5.53 0.74 10.85
CA LYS A 103 6.76 0.45 11.57
C LYS A 103 6.97 -1.06 11.71
N SER A 104 8.11 -1.53 11.23
CA SER A 104 8.51 -2.94 11.34
C SER A 104 8.73 -3.35 12.81
N LYS A 105 8.61 -4.64 13.09
CA LYS A 105 8.88 -5.22 14.42
C LYS A 105 10.38 -5.29 14.76
N GLY A 106 11.25 -4.92 13.82
CA GLY A 106 12.70 -4.90 14.03
C GLY A 106 13.18 -3.77 14.93
N SER A 107 14.44 -3.87 15.37
CA SER A 107 15.09 -2.89 16.27
C SER A 107 14.28 -2.62 17.54
N CYS A 108 13.90 -3.71 18.21
CA CYS A 108 13.10 -3.71 19.42
C CYS A 108 13.79 -2.92 20.53
N PRO A 109 13.12 -1.98 21.21
CA PRO A 109 13.68 -1.34 22.41
C PRO A 109 13.73 -2.35 23.55
N ASP A 110 14.70 -2.14 24.46
CA ASP A 110 14.89 -3.02 25.62
C ASP A 110 13.80 -2.86 26.67
N ALA A 111 13.12 -1.69 26.71
CA ALA A 111 12.09 -1.36 27.70
C ALA A 111 11.11 -0.30 27.17
N GLY A 112 10.03 -0.08 27.92
CA GLY A 112 8.97 0.87 27.62
C GLY A 112 7.85 0.27 26.81
N GLU A 113 6.83 1.08 26.49
CA GLU A 113 5.61 0.64 25.81
C GLU A 113 5.84 0.05 24.42
N ASN A 114 6.90 0.46 23.74
CA ASN A 114 7.27 -0.03 22.42
C ASN A 114 8.15 -1.28 22.44
N ALA A 115 8.57 -1.76 23.62
CA ALA A 115 9.22 -3.06 23.76
C ALA A 115 8.22 -4.19 23.53
N ASP A 116 8.70 -5.40 23.29
CA ASP A 116 7.84 -6.57 23.17
C ASP A 116 7.21 -6.90 24.54
N GLN A 117 5.91 -6.67 24.65
CA GLN A 117 5.10 -6.91 25.86
C GLN A 117 4.78 -8.39 26.09
N LYS A 118 5.19 -9.30 25.20
CA LYS A 118 4.90 -10.74 25.22
C LYS A 118 3.42 -11.07 25.10
N ASP A 119 2.66 -10.16 24.51
CA ASP A 119 1.20 -10.26 24.26
C ASP A 119 0.87 -10.77 22.84
N GLY A 120 1.90 -11.12 22.06
CA GLY A 120 1.76 -11.57 20.68
C GLY A 120 1.77 -10.46 19.63
N GLN A 121 1.75 -9.18 20.04
CA GLN A 121 1.78 -8.03 19.12
C GLN A 121 3.21 -7.70 18.63
N GLY A 122 4.22 -8.09 19.40
CA GLY A 122 5.63 -7.76 19.17
C GLY A 122 5.96 -6.29 19.38
N CYS A 123 7.22 -5.93 19.14
CA CYS A 123 7.71 -4.57 19.38
C CYS A 123 7.00 -3.53 18.51
N TRP A 124 6.94 -2.28 19.00
CA TRP A 124 6.40 -1.12 18.29
C TRP A 124 4.89 -1.19 18.02
N ASN A 125 4.16 -2.05 18.71
CA ASN A 125 2.73 -2.18 18.52
C ASN A 125 1.95 -0.87 18.77
N PRO A 126 2.20 -0.09 19.85
CA PRO A 126 1.50 1.17 20.08
C PRO A 126 1.69 2.17 18.92
N ILE A 127 2.88 2.21 18.32
CA ILE A 127 3.14 3.06 17.14
C ILE A 127 2.37 2.56 15.92
N ARG A 128 2.35 1.24 15.65
CA ARG A 128 1.58 0.70 14.52
C ARG A 128 0.09 0.90 14.69
N LEU A 129 -0.43 0.72 15.91
CA LEU A 129 -1.84 0.96 16.22
C LEU A 129 -2.22 2.41 15.97
N ALA A 130 -1.49 3.36 16.55
CA ALA A 130 -1.73 4.79 16.33
C ALA A 130 -1.60 5.17 14.84
N SER A 131 -0.63 4.58 14.11
CA SER A 131 -0.48 4.79 12.67
C SER A 131 -1.69 4.29 11.90
N ALA A 132 -2.23 3.12 12.23
CA ALA A 132 -3.39 2.52 11.57
C ALA A 132 -4.65 3.35 11.82
N GLU A 133 -4.89 3.80 13.06
CA GLU A 133 -6.02 4.64 13.45
C GLU A 133 -5.99 5.99 12.73
N ASN A 134 -4.85 6.71 12.80
CA ASN A 134 -4.71 8.03 12.19
C ASN A 134 -4.77 7.96 10.66
N MET A 135 -4.15 6.95 10.04
CA MET A 135 -4.21 6.74 8.61
C MET A 135 -5.66 6.47 8.15
N SER A 136 -6.41 5.64 8.87
CA SER A 136 -7.79 5.29 8.50
C SER A 136 -8.71 6.50 8.59
N ALA A 137 -8.59 7.32 9.64
CA ALA A 137 -9.33 8.56 9.78
C ALA A 137 -9.00 9.56 8.66
N TRP A 138 -7.71 9.79 8.42
CA TRP A 138 -7.21 10.67 7.36
C TRP A 138 -7.65 10.23 5.96
N ALA A 139 -7.66 8.93 5.69
CA ALA A 139 -8.15 8.38 4.43
C ALA A 139 -9.62 8.76 4.19
N GLY A 140 -10.47 8.67 5.22
CA GLY A 140 -11.87 9.09 5.17
C GLY A 140 -12.02 10.60 4.91
N GLU A 141 -11.19 11.44 5.52
CA GLU A 141 -11.19 12.89 5.29
C GLU A 141 -10.82 13.22 3.83
N ILE A 142 -9.84 12.53 3.26
CA ILE A 142 -9.46 12.70 1.85
C ILE A 142 -10.61 12.30 0.93
N ALA A 143 -11.24 11.15 1.16
CA ALA A 143 -12.37 10.69 0.37
C ALA A 143 -13.52 11.69 0.41
N THR A 144 -13.88 12.20 1.59
CA THR A 144 -14.88 13.25 1.78
C THR A 144 -14.51 14.51 1.00
N SER A 145 -13.26 14.99 1.09
CA SER A 145 -12.78 16.18 0.37
C SER A 145 -12.78 15.98 -1.15
N ALA A 146 -12.61 14.75 -1.63
CA ALA A 146 -12.65 14.40 -3.04
C ALA A 146 -14.09 14.25 -3.59
N GLY A 147 -15.10 14.20 -2.71
CA GLY A 147 -16.49 13.94 -3.07
C GLY A 147 -16.67 12.51 -3.60
N THR A 148 -16.05 11.52 -2.95
CA THR A 148 -16.19 10.09 -3.26
C THR A 148 -16.19 9.27 -1.99
N GLU A 149 -16.86 8.13 -2.02
CA GLU A 149 -16.82 7.12 -0.96
C GLU A 149 -15.96 5.92 -1.36
N ASN A 150 -15.45 5.89 -2.61
CA ASN A 150 -14.61 4.80 -3.12
C ASN A 150 -13.18 4.97 -2.61
N LEU A 151 -12.77 4.14 -1.64
CA LEU A 151 -11.47 4.22 -1.02
C LEU A 151 -10.81 2.85 -0.88
N LEU A 152 -9.53 2.80 -1.22
CA LEU A 152 -8.67 1.61 -1.13
C LEU A 152 -7.43 1.95 -0.31
N ILE A 153 -7.20 1.20 0.78
CA ILE A 153 -5.98 1.26 1.58
C ILE A 153 -5.16 0.00 1.29
N LEU A 154 -3.87 0.18 0.97
CA LEU A 154 -2.97 -0.93 0.69
C LEU A 154 -1.62 -0.71 1.38
N GLY A 155 -0.87 -1.78 1.55
CA GLY A 155 0.52 -1.71 1.97
C GLY A 155 0.93 -2.79 2.94
N ASP A 156 2.18 -2.68 3.34
CA ASP A 156 2.76 -3.47 4.41
C ASP A 156 2.38 -2.86 5.77
N MET A 157 1.51 -3.54 6.50
CA MET A 157 1.06 -3.13 7.83
C MET A 157 2.03 -3.54 8.94
N ASN A 158 3.04 -4.38 8.62
CA ASN A 158 3.95 -4.96 9.60
C ASN A 158 3.23 -5.57 10.83
N ALA A 159 2.00 -6.00 10.63
CA ALA A 159 1.12 -6.58 11.63
C ALA A 159 0.40 -7.81 11.05
N TYR A 160 0.32 -8.88 11.82
CA TYR A 160 -0.44 -10.05 11.42
C TYR A 160 -1.95 -9.85 11.62
N ARG A 161 -2.76 -10.66 10.94
CA ARG A 161 -4.22 -10.50 10.80
C ARG A 161 -5.00 -10.27 12.11
N ASN A 162 -4.54 -10.86 13.21
CA ASN A 162 -5.19 -10.76 14.52
C ASN A 162 -4.56 -9.72 15.44
N GLU A 163 -3.59 -8.96 14.96
CA GLU A 163 -2.97 -7.89 15.72
C GLU A 163 -3.81 -6.61 15.67
N GLU A 164 -3.67 -5.78 16.70
CA GLU A 164 -4.47 -4.58 16.93
C GLU A 164 -4.49 -3.59 15.75
N PRO A 165 -3.37 -3.32 15.04
CA PRO A 165 -3.40 -2.40 13.89
C PRO A 165 -4.37 -2.83 12.78
N ILE A 166 -4.48 -4.14 12.53
CA ILE A 166 -5.40 -4.70 11.53
C ILE A 166 -6.85 -4.61 12.04
N GLY A 167 -7.06 -4.85 13.34
CA GLY A 167 -8.35 -4.65 14.02
C GLY A 167 -8.82 -3.20 13.88
N ALA A 168 -7.95 -2.22 14.16
CA ALA A 168 -8.26 -0.79 14.08
C ALA A 168 -8.72 -0.34 12.69
N ILE A 169 -8.10 -0.85 11.61
CA ILE A 169 -8.54 -0.54 10.24
C ILE A 169 -9.94 -1.12 9.97
N ARG A 170 -10.22 -2.34 10.45
CA ARG A 170 -11.57 -2.95 10.34
C ARG A 170 -12.61 -2.18 11.14
N ASP A 171 -12.26 -1.79 12.37
CA ASP A 171 -13.14 -1.03 13.27
C ASP A 171 -13.45 0.38 12.72
N ALA A 172 -12.55 0.94 11.92
CA ALA A 172 -12.79 2.16 11.14
C ALA A 172 -13.73 1.96 9.94
N GLY A 173 -14.28 0.74 9.74
CA GLY A 173 -15.28 0.43 8.72
C GLY A 173 -14.74 -0.09 7.40
N PHE A 174 -13.44 -0.39 7.30
CA PHE A 174 -12.84 -0.96 6.09
C PHE A 174 -12.91 -2.49 6.09
N THR A 175 -13.20 -3.06 4.94
CA THR A 175 -13.22 -4.51 4.73
C THR A 175 -11.89 -4.99 4.18
N GLU A 176 -11.28 -5.95 4.85
CA GLU A 176 -10.09 -6.66 4.36
C GLU A 176 -10.45 -7.51 3.13
N LEU A 177 -9.73 -7.29 2.02
CA LEU A 177 -10.01 -7.94 0.74
C LEU A 177 -9.31 -9.30 0.56
N MET A 178 -8.28 -9.58 1.35
CA MET A 178 -7.57 -10.86 1.32
C MET A 178 -8.44 -11.94 1.92
N ASP A 179 -9.27 -12.56 1.10
CA ASP A 179 -10.37 -13.40 1.54
C ASP A 179 -9.91 -14.67 2.24
N LYS A 180 -10.72 -14.98 3.24
CA LYS A 180 -10.69 -16.18 4.07
C LYS A 180 -10.89 -17.48 3.29
N ASN A 181 -11.35 -17.40 2.02
CA ASN A 181 -11.72 -18.56 1.19
C ASN A 181 -10.64 -19.00 0.20
N ALA A 182 -9.56 -18.26 0.06
CA ALA A 182 -8.53 -18.49 -0.96
C ALA A 182 -7.39 -19.45 -0.53
N GLY A 183 -7.59 -20.29 0.47
CA GLY A 183 -6.55 -21.22 0.95
C GLY A 183 -5.53 -20.53 1.87
N GLN A 184 -4.26 -20.92 1.76
CA GLN A 184 -3.20 -20.30 2.56
C GLN A 184 -2.88 -18.90 2.01
N VAL A 185 -3.41 -17.87 2.66
CA VAL A 185 -3.11 -16.48 2.34
C VAL A 185 -1.88 -16.07 3.15
N TYR A 186 -0.75 -15.82 2.50
CA TYR A 186 0.45 -15.27 3.11
C TYR A 186 1.17 -14.36 2.12
N SER A 187 1.80 -13.32 2.61
CA SER A 187 2.65 -12.42 1.82
C SER A 187 4.10 -12.41 2.28
N PHE A 188 4.39 -13.03 3.43
CA PHE A 188 5.70 -13.04 4.05
C PHE A 188 5.99 -14.40 4.70
N VAL A 189 7.28 -14.79 4.74
CA VAL A 189 7.74 -16.01 5.41
C VAL A 189 8.85 -15.66 6.38
N PHE A 190 8.62 -15.89 7.67
CA PHE A 190 9.59 -15.64 8.72
C PHE A 190 9.94 -16.91 9.47
N TYR A 191 11.22 -17.32 9.46
CA TYR A 191 11.69 -18.57 10.04
C TYR A 191 10.84 -19.81 9.64
N GLY A 192 10.43 -19.86 8.37
CA GLY A 192 9.60 -20.95 7.84
C GLY A 192 8.13 -20.88 8.21
N GLN A 193 7.68 -19.83 8.88
CA GLN A 193 6.27 -19.58 9.20
C GLN A 193 5.67 -18.60 8.20
N HIS A 194 4.57 -19.01 7.58
CA HIS A 194 3.80 -18.18 6.68
C HIS A 194 2.92 -17.18 7.44
N GLY A 195 2.91 -15.93 7.01
CA GLY A 195 2.07 -14.88 7.56
C GLY A 195 1.71 -13.82 6.54
N THR A 196 0.66 -13.07 6.81
CA THR A 196 0.25 -11.93 5.98
C THR A 196 0.65 -10.65 6.69
N LEU A 197 1.45 -9.82 6.04
CA LEU A 197 1.83 -8.46 6.46
C LEU A 197 1.31 -7.41 5.47
N ASP A 198 1.07 -7.82 4.22
CA ASP A 198 0.62 -6.98 3.12
C ASP A 198 -0.87 -7.16 2.90
N TYR A 199 -1.61 -6.06 2.95
CA TYR A 199 -3.07 -6.07 2.91
C TYR A 199 -3.63 -5.10 1.88
N ALA A 200 -4.88 -5.36 1.50
CA ALA A 200 -5.76 -4.42 0.85
C ALA A 200 -7.08 -4.34 1.63
N PHE A 201 -7.51 -3.12 1.89
CA PHE A 201 -8.79 -2.82 2.53
C PHE A 201 -9.60 -1.89 1.65
N ALA A 202 -10.89 -2.13 1.55
CA ALA A 202 -11.82 -1.30 0.79
C ALA A 202 -12.89 -0.69 1.70
N SER A 203 -13.30 0.53 1.35
CA SER A 203 -14.53 1.11 1.92
C SER A 203 -15.76 0.32 1.48
N PRO A 204 -16.87 0.38 2.22
CA PRO A 204 -18.12 -0.28 1.84
C PRO A 204 -18.58 0.05 0.42
N ALA A 205 -18.46 1.32 0.01
CA ALA A 205 -18.87 1.77 -1.33
C ALA A 205 -18.01 1.15 -2.46
N LEU A 206 -16.75 0.83 -2.19
CA LEU A 206 -15.86 0.24 -3.20
C LEU A 206 -16.06 -1.27 -3.34
N LEU A 207 -16.58 -1.97 -2.32
CA LEU A 207 -16.68 -3.43 -2.30
C LEU A 207 -17.43 -4.02 -3.49
N ASP A 208 -18.53 -3.41 -3.91
CA ASP A 208 -19.32 -3.86 -5.07
C ASP A 208 -18.53 -3.79 -6.38
N ASN A 209 -17.46 -3.02 -6.41
CA ASN A 209 -16.60 -2.84 -7.57
C ASN A 209 -15.38 -3.76 -7.53
N VAL A 210 -15.06 -4.40 -6.40
CA VAL A 210 -13.96 -5.37 -6.30
C VAL A 210 -14.37 -6.67 -7.00
N GLN A 211 -13.61 -7.06 -8.00
CA GLN A 211 -13.84 -8.29 -8.76
C GLN A 211 -13.09 -9.46 -8.16
N GLN A 212 -11.86 -9.21 -7.77
CA GLN A 212 -11.01 -10.17 -7.05
C GLN A 212 -9.90 -9.46 -6.29
N ALA A 213 -9.39 -10.12 -5.25
CA ALA A 213 -8.18 -9.73 -4.55
C ALA A 213 -7.43 -11.00 -4.12
N PHE A 214 -6.12 -11.02 -4.33
CA PHE A 214 -5.29 -12.18 -4.00
C PHE A 214 -3.84 -11.77 -3.76
N ILE A 215 -3.07 -12.65 -3.12
CA ILE A 215 -1.62 -12.54 -2.99
C ILE A 215 -0.98 -13.42 -4.06
N TRP A 216 -0.11 -12.82 -4.86
CA TRP A 216 0.62 -13.52 -5.91
C TRP A 216 1.93 -14.05 -5.37
N ASN A 217 1.94 -15.34 -4.96
CA ASN A 217 3.06 -15.96 -4.28
C ASN A 217 4.23 -16.29 -5.24
N VAL A 218 5.06 -15.28 -5.52
CA VAL A 218 6.23 -15.36 -6.41
C VAL A 218 7.54 -14.99 -5.71
N ASN A 219 7.49 -14.58 -4.46
CA ASN A 219 8.63 -14.06 -3.73
C ASN A 219 8.88 -14.76 -2.39
N ALA A 220 7.96 -14.62 -1.43
CA ALA A 220 8.20 -14.89 -0.01
C ALA A 220 8.63 -16.32 0.29
N ALA A 221 8.10 -17.32 -0.42
CA ALA A 221 8.43 -18.73 -0.24
C ALA A 221 9.76 -19.16 -0.87
N PHE A 222 10.37 -18.33 -1.73
CA PHE A 222 11.61 -18.67 -2.39
C PHE A 222 12.81 -18.24 -1.54
N PRO A 223 13.83 -19.10 -1.37
CA PRO A 223 15.03 -18.77 -0.63
C PRO A 223 15.82 -17.62 -1.28
N ALA A 224 16.32 -16.70 -0.46
CA ALA A 224 17.06 -15.52 -0.94
C ALA A 224 18.37 -15.84 -1.68
N ASN A 225 18.95 -17.02 -1.43
CA ASN A 225 20.28 -17.41 -1.92
C ASN A 225 20.23 -18.49 -3.01
N MET A 226 19.11 -18.63 -3.71
CA MET A 226 18.99 -19.56 -4.83
C MET A 226 19.09 -18.84 -6.17
N ASP A 227 19.87 -19.40 -7.10
CA ASP A 227 19.77 -19.03 -8.51
C ASP A 227 18.42 -19.52 -9.05
N LEU A 228 17.46 -18.63 -9.11
CA LEU A 228 16.12 -18.93 -9.61
C LEU A 228 16.10 -18.84 -11.14
N PRO A 229 15.38 -19.74 -11.82
CA PRO A 229 15.39 -19.80 -13.28
C PRO A 229 14.71 -18.62 -13.96
N GLN A 230 13.99 -17.82 -13.19
CA GLN A 230 13.20 -16.71 -13.68
C GLN A 230 13.52 -15.41 -12.93
N PRO A 231 13.84 -14.31 -13.62
CA PRO A 231 14.29 -13.06 -13.00
C PRO A 231 13.20 -12.33 -12.21
N TRP A 232 11.92 -12.71 -12.38
CA TRP A 232 10.80 -12.12 -11.61
C TRP A 232 10.48 -12.87 -10.32
N LEU A 233 11.13 -13.99 -10.04
CA LEU A 233 11.01 -14.69 -8.77
C LEU A 233 11.95 -14.08 -7.74
N ARG A 234 11.45 -13.90 -6.52
CA ARG A 234 12.25 -13.44 -5.39
C ARG A 234 12.92 -12.06 -5.58
N PHE A 235 12.24 -11.12 -6.24
CA PHE A 235 12.71 -9.73 -6.31
C PHE A 235 12.41 -8.94 -5.02
N SER A 236 11.65 -9.52 -4.10
CA SER A 236 11.32 -9.03 -2.75
C SER A 236 11.24 -10.21 -1.79
N ASP A 237 11.24 -9.97 -0.50
CA ASP A 237 10.88 -10.93 0.55
C ASP A 237 9.38 -10.93 0.86
N HIS A 238 8.63 -10.02 0.25
CA HIS A 238 7.18 -9.96 0.29
C HIS A 238 6.53 -10.35 -1.04
N ASP A 239 5.36 -10.95 -0.97
CA ASP A 239 4.53 -11.27 -2.13
C ASP A 239 3.59 -10.11 -2.49
N PRO A 240 3.42 -9.81 -3.80
CA PRO A 240 2.52 -8.76 -4.24
C PRO A 240 1.05 -9.04 -3.92
N VAL A 241 0.36 -8.02 -3.43
CA VAL A 241 -1.10 -7.99 -3.31
C VAL A 241 -1.71 -7.45 -4.62
N VAL A 242 -2.64 -8.20 -5.21
CA VAL A 242 -3.33 -7.83 -6.44
C VAL A 242 -4.80 -7.60 -6.14
N VAL A 243 -5.32 -6.46 -6.56
CA VAL A 243 -6.75 -6.11 -6.45
C VAL A 243 -7.26 -5.70 -7.82
N ASP A 244 -8.31 -6.37 -8.28
CA ASP A 244 -9.01 -6.04 -9.51
C ASP A 244 -10.32 -5.31 -9.19
N ILE A 245 -10.45 -4.08 -9.71
CA ILE A 245 -11.58 -3.21 -9.45
C ILE A 245 -12.23 -2.83 -10.78
N ARG A 246 -13.55 -3.05 -10.87
CA ARG A 246 -14.34 -2.54 -11.99
C ARG A 246 -14.48 -1.02 -11.88
N VAL A 247 -14.12 -0.34 -12.94
CA VAL A 247 -14.34 1.10 -13.06
C VAL A 247 -15.77 1.34 -13.55
N ARG A 248 -16.53 2.13 -12.80
CA ARG A 248 -17.82 2.63 -13.27
C ARG A 248 -17.59 3.92 -14.05
N HIS A 249 -18.21 4.05 -15.19
CA HIS A 249 -18.31 5.32 -15.90
C HIS A 249 -19.59 6.04 -15.47
N SER A 250 -19.52 7.36 -15.34
CA SER A 250 -20.71 8.17 -15.06
C SER A 250 -21.71 7.89 -16.18
N SER A 251 -22.86 7.33 -15.85
CA SER A 251 -23.95 7.27 -16.82
C SER A 251 -24.34 8.72 -17.09
N THR A 252 -24.04 9.21 -18.30
CA THR A 252 -24.76 10.38 -18.83
C THR A 252 -26.22 9.94 -18.90
N SER A 253 -27.03 10.38 -17.94
CA SER A 253 -28.47 10.38 -18.10
C SER A 253 -28.78 11.37 -19.22
N ASP A 254 -29.09 10.79 -20.39
CA ASP A 254 -29.75 11.52 -21.48
C ASP A 254 -31.13 12.05 -21.05
#